data_a69d4a81b817ae7bbf5b9a5139a82dc9
#
_entry.id   a69d4a81b817ae7bbf5b9a5139a82dc9
#
_cell.length_a   1.000
_cell.length_b   1.000
_cell.length_c   1.000
_cell.angle_alpha   90.00
_cell.angle_beta   90.00
_cell.angle_gamma   90.00
#
_symmetry.space_group_name_H-M   'P 1'
#
loop_
_entity.id
_entity.type
_entity.pdbx_description
1 polymer ?
#
loop_
_entity_poly.entity_id
_entity_poly.type
_entity_poly.pdbx_seq_one_letter_code
_entity_poly.pdbx_strand_id
1 'polypeptide(L)'
;MNLDSVKQQYLNHLELERSLATNTIQAYSKDLDYLIDKIENKRENFQLNILQEVINDYRKNHSDKSVLRLIASLKSFSKYLYSEKIIEEDIGSTIESISTTFTLPKTLDIQTVLSLIESIKPIDSKSIRDRLIFEFLYGTGCRISELVNTDLQDIDFDDNIIKIRFGKGSKQRLIPLGKSLKISVEAYVIQVRNNLLNSNKSDALLLNSRGKRLTRQSIWSVINKYAIEQGIKDLTPHTLRHAFATHLLEGGADVRVVQELLGHSSINTTQIYTHVTVDKLRETFIQTHPRARH
;
A
#
# COMPACT_ATOMS: atom_id res chain seq x y z
N MET A 1 -11.88 -8.69 35.71
CA MET A 1 -11.14 -9.23 34.57
C MET A 1 -10.42 -8.06 33.91
N ASN A 2 -9.12 -8.18 33.66
CA ASN A 2 -8.29 -7.11 33.12
C ASN A 2 -8.48 -7.02 31.59
N LEU A 3 -8.81 -5.84 31.07
CA LEU A 3 -9.05 -5.62 29.64
C LEU A 3 -7.81 -5.85 28.75
N ASP A 4 -6.61 -5.67 29.29
CA ASP A 4 -5.37 -6.00 28.56
C ASP A 4 -5.27 -7.47 28.20
N SER A 5 -5.65 -8.35 29.15
CA SER A 5 -5.68 -9.80 28.90
C SER A 5 -6.72 -10.15 27.82
N VAL A 6 -7.88 -9.50 27.88
CA VAL A 6 -8.96 -9.72 26.89
C VAL A 6 -8.55 -9.16 25.52
N LYS A 7 -7.89 -8.00 25.47
CA LYS A 7 -7.33 -7.44 24.24
C LYS A 7 -6.40 -8.44 23.56
N GLN A 8 -5.51 -9.09 24.31
CA GLN A 8 -4.60 -10.05 23.71
C GLN A 8 -5.34 -11.27 23.12
N GLN A 9 -6.37 -11.76 23.81
CA GLN A 9 -7.23 -12.82 23.26
C GLN A 9 -7.95 -12.39 22.00
N TYR A 10 -8.48 -11.15 21.98
CA TYR A 10 -9.11 -10.57 20.80
C TYR A 10 -8.15 -10.42 19.61
N LEU A 11 -6.92 -9.94 19.83
CA LEU A 11 -5.93 -9.83 18.76
C LEU A 11 -5.57 -11.19 18.17
N ASN A 12 -5.45 -12.23 19.01
CA ASN A 12 -5.25 -13.60 18.55
C ASN A 12 -6.46 -14.12 17.74
N HIS A 13 -7.70 -13.85 18.19
CA HIS A 13 -8.91 -14.17 17.42
C HIS A 13 -8.91 -13.50 16.05
N LEU A 14 -8.52 -12.21 15.96
CA LEU A 14 -8.42 -11.51 14.67
C LEU A 14 -7.37 -12.12 13.73
N GLU A 15 -6.27 -12.62 14.29
CA GLU A 15 -5.19 -13.26 13.52
C GLU A 15 -5.59 -14.66 13.04
N LEU A 16 -6.08 -15.50 13.94
CA LEU A 16 -6.28 -16.92 13.70
C LEU A 16 -7.62 -17.23 13.02
N GLU A 17 -8.69 -16.55 13.42
CA GLU A 17 -10.05 -16.86 12.94
C GLU A 17 -10.52 -15.89 11.84
N ARG A 18 -10.16 -14.61 11.95
CA ARG A 18 -10.55 -13.58 10.97
C ARG A 18 -9.50 -13.36 9.88
N SER A 19 -8.31 -13.94 10.01
CA SER A 19 -7.20 -13.83 9.05
C SER A 19 -6.90 -12.40 8.61
N LEU A 20 -7.01 -11.43 9.54
CA LEU A 20 -6.74 -10.03 9.26
C LEU A 20 -5.25 -9.78 9.00
N ALA A 21 -4.95 -8.81 8.16
CA ALA A 21 -3.56 -8.44 7.88
C ALA A 21 -2.85 -7.94 9.14
N THR A 22 -1.59 -8.33 9.34
CA THR A 22 -0.75 -7.96 10.50
C THR A 22 -0.75 -6.46 10.77
N ASN A 23 -0.72 -5.62 9.73
CA ASN A 23 -0.77 -4.16 9.88
C ASN A 23 -2.11 -3.68 10.48
N THR A 24 -3.22 -4.34 10.14
CA THR A 24 -4.54 -4.01 10.71
C THR A 24 -4.59 -4.40 12.18
N ILE A 25 -4.07 -5.58 12.53
CA ILE A 25 -4.00 -6.06 13.91
C ILE A 25 -3.14 -5.11 14.76
N GLN A 26 -1.97 -4.70 14.26
CA GLN A 26 -1.11 -3.73 14.95
C GLN A 26 -1.78 -2.35 15.12
N ALA A 27 -2.53 -1.91 14.12
CA ALA A 27 -3.25 -0.65 14.22
C ALA A 27 -4.38 -0.73 15.26
N TYR A 28 -5.16 -1.82 15.25
CA TYR A 28 -6.20 -2.09 16.26
C TYR A 28 -5.61 -2.25 17.67
N SER A 29 -4.45 -2.91 17.80
CA SER A 29 -3.75 -3.00 19.08
C SER A 29 -3.48 -1.61 19.67
N LYS A 30 -2.91 -0.68 18.89
CA LYS A 30 -2.63 0.69 19.33
C LYS A 30 -3.89 1.48 19.67
N ASP A 31 -4.95 1.32 18.88
CA ASP A 31 -6.23 1.95 19.14
C ASP A 31 -6.83 1.48 20.46
N LEU A 32 -6.73 0.17 20.75
CA LEU A 32 -7.20 -0.42 22.01
C LEU A 32 -6.28 -0.09 23.19
N ASP A 33 -4.96 0.05 23.00
CA ASP A 33 -4.05 0.56 24.02
C ASP A 33 -4.48 1.94 24.50
N TYR A 34 -4.77 2.83 23.54
CA TYR A 34 -5.28 4.17 23.86
C TYR A 34 -6.61 4.12 24.64
N LEU A 35 -7.56 3.27 24.21
CA LEU A 35 -8.82 3.10 24.92
C LEU A 35 -8.58 2.63 26.35
N ILE A 36 -7.84 1.52 26.53
CA ILE A 36 -7.64 0.85 27.82
C ILE A 36 -6.94 1.79 28.80
N ASP A 37 -5.99 2.57 28.36
CA ASP A 37 -5.34 3.62 29.15
C ASP A 37 -6.36 4.66 29.64
N LYS A 38 -7.21 5.16 28.76
CA LYS A 38 -8.23 6.16 29.09
C LYS A 38 -9.31 5.67 30.05
N ILE A 39 -9.70 4.40 29.97
CA ILE A 39 -10.69 3.81 30.85
C ILE A 39 -10.07 3.12 32.07
N GLU A 40 -8.78 3.40 32.36
CA GLU A 40 -8.03 2.87 33.50
C GLU A 40 -8.07 1.32 33.58
N ASN A 41 -8.15 0.65 32.43
CA ASN A 41 -8.22 -0.81 32.33
C ASN A 41 -9.37 -1.46 33.13
N LYS A 42 -10.43 -0.71 33.40
CA LYS A 42 -11.61 -1.17 34.15
C LYS A 42 -12.74 -1.52 33.20
N ARG A 43 -13.28 -2.75 33.31
CA ARG A 43 -14.40 -3.22 32.51
C ARG A 43 -15.65 -2.37 32.74
N GLU A 44 -15.89 -1.93 33.97
CA GLU A 44 -17.03 -1.10 34.37
C GLU A 44 -17.08 0.23 33.61
N ASN A 45 -15.92 0.71 33.14
CA ASN A 45 -15.79 1.93 32.37
C ASN A 45 -16.01 1.70 30.86
N PHE A 46 -16.23 0.45 30.40
CA PHE A 46 -16.57 0.19 29.01
C PHE A 46 -18.06 0.48 28.78
N GLN A 47 -18.40 1.77 28.71
CA GLN A 47 -19.76 2.30 28.56
C GLN A 47 -19.83 3.28 27.40
N LEU A 48 -21.01 3.42 26.78
CA LEU A 48 -21.19 4.24 25.56
C LEU A 48 -20.72 5.70 25.75
N ASN A 49 -21.12 6.33 26.86
CA ASN A 49 -20.75 7.70 27.16
C ASN A 49 -19.23 7.88 27.26
N ILE A 50 -18.55 6.95 27.95
CA ILE A 50 -17.10 6.98 28.10
C ILE A 50 -16.41 6.72 26.75
N LEU A 51 -16.90 5.76 25.96
CA LEU A 51 -16.37 5.52 24.62
C LEU A 51 -16.52 6.75 23.70
N GLN A 52 -17.64 7.48 23.82
CA GLN A 52 -17.85 8.73 23.09
C GLN A 52 -16.87 9.82 23.52
N GLU A 53 -16.60 9.95 24.82
CA GLU A 53 -15.59 10.89 25.35
C GLU A 53 -14.19 10.54 24.83
N VAL A 54 -13.82 9.27 24.85
CA VAL A 54 -12.52 8.79 24.31
C VAL A 54 -12.38 9.10 22.82
N ILE A 55 -13.44 8.87 22.03
CA ILE A 55 -13.46 9.19 20.60
C ILE A 55 -13.32 10.70 20.37
N ASN A 56 -14.03 11.53 21.16
CA ASN A 56 -13.97 12.98 21.04
C ASN A 56 -12.60 13.53 21.44
N ASP A 57 -11.96 12.98 22.46
CA ASP A 57 -10.61 13.37 22.87
C ASP A 57 -9.57 12.96 21.79
N TYR A 58 -9.68 11.74 21.25
CA TYR A 58 -8.82 11.27 20.18
C TYR A 58 -8.90 12.15 18.93
N ARG A 59 -10.09 12.64 18.59
CA ARG A 59 -10.36 13.52 17.44
C ARG A 59 -9.59 14.82 17.49
N LYS A 60 -9.30 15.38 18.68
CA LYS A 60 -8.60 16.66 18.82
C LYS A 60 -7.20 16.63 18.23
N ASN A 61 -6.54 15.46 18.25
CA ASN A 61 -5.13 15.32 17.93
C ASN A 61 -4.83 14.35 16.76
N HIS A 62 -5.87 13.79 16.13
CA HIS A 62 -5.71 12.77 15.10
C HIS A 62 -6.55 13.08 13.85
N SER A 63 -6.10 12.55 12.70
CA SER A 63 -6.82 12.69 11.43
C SER A 63 -8.15 11.92 11.44
N ASP A 64 -9.13 12.35 10.63
CA ASP A 64 -10.43 11.68 10.48
C ASP A 64 -10.28 10.19 10.14
N LYS A 65 -9.30 9.83 9.30
CA LYS A 65 -9.00 8.42 8.99
C LYS A 65 -8.59 7.62 10.22
N SER A 66 -7.82 8.22 11.13
CA SER A 66 -7.42 7.59 12.38
C SER A 66 -8.61 7.44 13.33
N VAL A 67 -9.47 8.44 13.39
CA VAL A 67 -10.71 8.40 14.21
C VAL A 67 -11.66 7.32 13.70
N LEU A 68 -11.85 7.22 12.39
CA LEU A 68 -12.67 6.16 11.78
C LEU A 68 -12.11 4.76 12.09
N ARG A 69 -10.79 4.61 12.05
CA ARG A 69 -10.16 3.33 12.41
C ARG A 69 -10.35 3.01 13.89
N LEU A 70 -10.17 3.99 14.77
CA LEU A 70 -10.48 3.81 16.21
C LEU A 70 -11.93 3.34 16.41
N ILE A 71 -12.90 4.02 15.79
CA ILE A 71 -14.31 3.61 15.87
C ILE A 71 -14.51 2.17 15.37
N ALA A 72 -13.91 1.81 14.25
CA ALA A 72 -13.99 0.46 13.71
C ALA A 72 -13.37 -0.58 14.65
N SER A 73 -12.23 -0.27 15.28
CA SER A 73 -11.60 -1.16 16.25
C SER A 73 -12.43 -1.31 17.52
N LEU A 74 -13.04 -0.22 18.03
CA LEU A 74 -13.94 -0.24 19.18
C LEU A 74 -15.20 -1.06 18.91
N LYS A 75 -15.84 -0.88 17.77
CA LYS A 75 -17.00 -1.69 17.36
C LYS A 75 -16.66 -3.17 17.28
N SER A 76 -15.53 -3.49 16.66
CA SER A 76 -15.09 -4.88 16.52
C SER A 76 -14.74 -5.51 17.86
N PHE A 77 -14.09 -4.76 18.76
CA PHE A 77 -13.75 -5.22 20.10
C PHE A 77 -15.00 -5.40 20.97
N SER A 78 -15.94 -4.44 20.95
CA SER A 78 -17.23 -4.55 21.65
C SER A 78 -17.99 -5.80 21.23
N LYS A 79 -18.09 -6.06 19.92
CA LYS A 79 -18.72 -7.26 19.38
C LYS A 79 -18.05 -8.54 19.89
N TYR A 80 -16.73 -8.55 19.96
CA TYR A 80 -15.97 -9.68 20.53
C TYR A 80 -16.29 -9.86 22.03
N LEU A 81 -16.24 -8.78 22.83
CA LEU A 81 -16.59 -8.81 24.26
C LEU A 81 -18.00 -9.36 24.51
N TYR A 82 -18.94 -8.95 23.66
CA TYR A 82 -20.32 -9.45 23.72
C TYR A 82 -20.42 -10.93 23.35
N SER A 83 -19.74 -11.37 22.26
CA SER A 83 -19.74 -12.79 21.85
C SER A 83 -19.12 -13.72 22.91
N GLU A 84 -18.11 -13.24 23.61
CA GLU A 84 -17.46 -13.96 24.71
C GLU A 84 -18.20 -13.82 26.08
N LYS A 85 -19.37 -13.16 26.06
CA LYS A 85 -20.20 -12.90 27.27
C LYS A 85 -19.46 -12.14 28.38
N ILE A 86 -18.49 -11.31 27.99
CA ILE A 86 -17.74 -10.45 28.90
C ILE A 86 -18.54 -9.20 29.24
N ILE A 87 -19.33 -8.69 28.30
CA ILE A 87 -20.30 -7.61 28.47
C ILE A 87 -21.69 -8.12 28.11
N GLU A 88 -22.73 -7.48 28.65
CA GLU A 88 -24.13 -7.89 28.48
C GLU A 88 -24.74 -7.41 27.18
N GLU A 89 -24.21 -6.30 26.61
CA GLU A 89 -24.69 -5.68 25.38
C GLU A 89 -23.54 -5.30 24.44
N ASP A 90 -23.75 -5.36 23.14
CA ASP A 90 -22.80 -4.85 22.15
C ASP A 90 -22.88 -3.33 22.03
N ILE A 91 -22.21 -2.65 22.98
CA ILE A 91 -22.16 -1.18 23.07
C ILE A 91 -21.58 -0.56 21.80
N GLY A 92 -20.65 -1.23 21.14
CA GLY A 92 -20.04 -0.75 19.90
C GLY A 92 -21.03 -0.59 18.77
N SER A 93 -22.14 -1.36 18.75
CA SER A 93 -23.19 -1.24 17.73
C SER A 93 -23.91 0.11 17.77
N THR A 94 -23.96 0.76 18.93
CA THR A 94 -24.65 2.04 19.16
C THR A 94 -23.73 3.26 18.91
N ILE A 95 -22.42 3.05 18.73
CA ILE A 95 -21.52 4.15 18.35
C ILE A 95 -21.90 4.63 16.94
N GLU A 96 -22.29 5.91 16.83
CA GLU A 96 -22.58 6.50 15.53
C GLU A 96 -21.36 6.46 14.61
N SER A 97 -21.56 5.98 13.39
CA SER A 97 -20.53 6.06 12.36
C SER A 97 -20.47 7.51 11.87
N ILE A 98 -19.31 8.14 12.00
CA ILE A 98 -19.10 9.47 11.44
C ILE A 98 -19.25 9.36 9.93
N SER A 99 -20.26 10.01 9.35
CA SER A 99 -20.31 10.20 7.92
C SER A 99 -19.22 11.21 7.54
N THR A 100 -18.06 10.71 7.15
CA THR A 100 -17.13 11.57 6.44
C THR A 100 -17.67 11.75 5.04
N THR A 101 -17.79 12.99 4.60
CA THR A 101 -17.90 13.29 3.17
C THR A 101 -16.63 12.75 2.52
N PHE A 102 -16.73 11.54 1.95
CA PHE A 102 -15.67 11.01 1.10
C PHE A 102 -15.56 11.94 -0.10
N THR A 103 -14.64 12.90 -0.03
CA THR A 103 -14.13 13.51 -1.25
C THR A 103 -13.40 12.38 -1.98
N LEU A 104 -13.95 11.95 -3.11
CA LEU A 104 -13.27 11.02 -4.01
C LEU A 104 -11.85 11.59 -4.22
N PRO A 105 -10.80 10.81 -3.97
CA PRO A 105 -9.43 11.26 -4.20
C PRO A 105 -9.37 11.76 -5.65
N LYS A 106 -8.97 13.02 -5.85
CA LYS A 106 -8.72 13.53 -7.20
C LYS A 106 -7.64 12.68 -7.82
N THR A 107 -7.98 11.92 -8.85
CA THR A 107 -7.00 11.16 -9.62
C THR A 107 -6.07 12.14 -10.32
N LEU A 108 -4.78 11.89 -10.27
CA LEU A 108 -3.83 12.67 -11.08
C LEU A 108 -4.12 12.34 -12.55
N ASP A 109 -4.28 13.36 -13.39
CA ASP A 109 -4.41 13.15 -14.83
C ASP A 109 -3.09 12.67 -15.46
N ILE A 110 -3.20 12.11 -16.67
CA ILE A 110 -2.05 11.54 -17.40
C ILE A 110 -0.94 12.57 -17.56
N GLN A 111 -1.29 13.80 -17.98
CA GLN A 111 -0.30 14.86 -18.25
C GLN A 111 0.47 15.25 -16.98
N THR A 112 -0.23 15.39 -15.87
CA THR A 112 0.40 15.68 -14.56
C THR A 112 1.41 14.60 -14.17
N VAL A 113 1.06 13.30 -14.32
CA VAL A 113 1.98 12.20 -14.00
C VAL A 113 3.17 12.16 -14.96
N LEU A 114 2.94 12.34 -16.26
CA LEU A 114 4.01 12.37 -17.25
C LEU A 114 4.97 13.53 -17.00
N SER A 115 4.45 14.75 -16.81
CA SER A 115 5.25 15.95 -16.52
C SER A 115 6.06 15.79 -15.24
N LEU A 116 5.48 15.18 -14.19
CA LEU A 116 6.19 14.85 -12.95
C LEU A 116 7.40 13.95 -13.23
N ILE A 117 7.20 12.84 -13.94
CA ILE A 117 8.28 11.89 -14.22
C ILE A 117 9.35 12.53 -15.11
N GLU A 118 8.94 13.30 -16.10
CA GLU A 118 9.83 13.98 -17.06
C GLU A 118 10.61 15.14 -16.42
N SER A 119 10.09 15.74 -15.35
CA SER A 119 10.81 16.77 -14.58
C SER A 119 12.05 16.20 -13.90
N ILE A 120 12.08 14.90 -13.62
CA ILE A 120 13.21 14.22 -12.97
C ILE A 120 14.28 13.93 -14.04
N LYS A 121 15.20 14.88 -14.24
CA LYS A 121 16.30 14.69 -15.19
C LYS A 121 17.34 13.73 -14.61
N PRO A 122 17.70 12.64 -15.33
CA PRO A 122 18.64 11.61 -14.83
C PRO A 122 20.11 12.06 -15.02
N ILE A 123 20.51 13.08 -14.25
CA ILE A 123 21.86 13.70 -14.37
C ILE A 123 22.88 13.14 -13.36
N ASP A 124 22.42 12.52 -12.29
CA ASP A 124 23.26 11.94 -11.24
C ASP A 124 22.64 10.64 -10.69
N SER A 125 23.41 9.93 -9.88
CA SER A 125 22.97 8.64 -9.30
C SER A 125 21.67 8.74 -8.51
N LYS A 126 21.40 9.88 -7.89
CA LYS A 126 20.20 10.09 -7.07
C LYS A 126 18.99 10.32 -7.98
N SER A 127 19.08 11.20 -8.96
CA SER A 127 17.98 11.50 -9.89
C SER A 127 17.66 10.30 -10.80
N ILE A 128 18.66 9.51 -11.23
CA ILE A 128 18.43 8.26 -11.96
C ILE A 128 17.62 7.27 -11.12
N ARG A 129 17.97 7.07 -9.85
CA ARG A 129 17.21 6.23 -8.93
C ARG A 129 15.82 6.78 -8.65
N ASP A 130 15.73 8.07 -8.38
CA ASP A 130 14.47 8.74 -8.04
C ASP A 130 13.49 8.65 -9.22
N ARG A 131 13.96 8.85 -10.47
CA ARG A 131 13.15 8.63 -11.68
C ARG A 131 12.66 7.19 -11.79
N LEU A 132 13.53 6.20 -11.55
CA LEU A 132 13.13 4.79 -11.54
C LEU A 132 12.02 4.50 -10.52
N ILE A 133 12.05 5.11 -9.33
CA ILE A 133 10.99 4.94 -8.32
C ILE A 133 9.62 5.35 -8.90
N PHE A 134 9.53 6.50 -9.56
CA PHE A 134 8.28 6.96 -10.15
C PHE A 134 7.84 6.11 -11.34
N GLU A 135 8.77 5.80 -12.26
CA GLU A 135 8.49 4.91 -13.40
C GLU A 135 7.99 3.53 -12.93
N PHE A 136 8.59 3.00 -11.84
CA PHE A 136 8.18 1.70 -11.32
C PHE A 136 6.80 1.76 -10.65
N LEU A 137 6.55 2.74 -9.79
CA LEU A 137 5.26 2.87 -9.09
C LEU A 137 4.11 3.12 -10.08
N TYR A 138 4.31 4.01 -11.05
CA TYR A 138 3.30 4.32 -12.05
C TYR A 138 3.20 3.25 -13.14
N GLY A 139 4.32 2.72 -13.63
CA GLY A 139 4.34 1.71 -14.69
C GLY A 139 3.85 0.32 -14.27
N THR A 140 3.78 0.03 -12.95
CA THR A 140 3.32 -1.27 -12.44
C THR A 140 2.09 -1.19 -11.54
N GLY A 141 1.75 -0.01 -11.06
CA GLY A 141 0.70 0.17 -10.04
C GLY A 141 0.97 -0.62 -8.74
N CYS A 142 2.21 -1.02 -8.47
CA CYS A 142 2.54 -1.80 -7.28
C CYS A 142 2.41 -0.99 -5.99
N ARG A 143 2.27 -1.68 -4.85
CA ARG A 143 2.35 -1.04 -3.53
C ARG A 143 3.80 -0.68 -3.22
N ILE A 144 4.01 0.37 -2.42
CA ILE A 144 5.38 0.78 -2.00
C ILE A 144 6.15 -0.37 -1.32
N SER A 145 5.47 -1.22 -0.55
CA SER A 145 6.08 -2.40 0.07
C SER A 145 6.51 -3.45 -0.95
N GLU A 146 5.78 -3.58 -2.05
CA GLU A 146 6.12 -4.48 -3.15
C GLU A 146 7.37 -3.97 -3.88
N LEU A 147 7.42 -2.66 -4.22
CA LEU A 147 8.62 -2.05 -4.81
C LEU A 147 9.86 -2.21 -3.92
N VAL A 148 9.74 -1.94 -2.62
CA VAL A 148 10.86 -2.11 -1.68
C VAL A 148 11.38 -3.54 -1.67
N ASN A 149 10.49 -4.54 -1.78
CA ASN A 149 10.84 -5.96 -1.73
C ASN A 149 11.20 -6.56 -3.09
N THR A 150 11.12 -5.80 -4.16
CA THR A 150 11.53 -6.28 -5.50
C THR A 150 13.04 -6.49 -5.55
N ASP A 151 13.45 -7.65 -6.04
CA ASP A 151 14.83 -8.00 -6.32
C ASP A 151 15.14 -7.81 -7.82
N LEU A 152 16.42 -7.69 -8.17
CA LEU A 152 16.80 -7.55 -9.59
C LEU A 152 16.37 -8.76 -10.41
N GLN A 153 16.46 -9.97 -9.85
CA GLN A 153 16.03 -11.23 -10.49
C GLN A 153 14.51 -11.34 -10.70
N ASP A 154 13.70 -10.45 -10.10
CA ASP A 154 12.26 -10.40 -10.35
C ASP A 154 11.92 -9.72 -11.68
N ILE A 155 12.91 -9.13 -12.34
CA ILE A 155 12.75 -8.46 -13.64
C ILE A 155 13.34 -9.36 -14.71
N ASP A 156 12.46 -9.85 -15.56
CA ASP A 156 12.81 -10.62 -16.73
C ASP A 156 12.85 -9.68 -17.96
N PHE A 157 14.05 -9.39 -18.43
CA PHE A 157 14.28 -8.48 -19.56
C PHE A 157 14.03 -9.15 -20.91
N ASP A 158 14.13 -10.48 -20.98
CA ASP A 158 13.90 -11.24 -22.20
C ASP A 158 12.41 -11.37 -22.48
N ASP A 159 11.66 -11.80 -21.47
CA ASP A 159 10.21 -11.89 -21.55
C ASP A 159 9.47 -10.58 -21.30
N ASN A 160 10.18 -9.50 -20.93
CA ASN A 160 9.60 -8.21 -20.55
C ASN A 160 8.50 -8.33 -19.49
N ILE A 161 8.83 -8.98 -18.38
CA ILE A 161 7.90 -9.25 -17.27
C ILE A 161 8.54 -8.87 -15.93
N ILE A 162 7.74 -8.39 -15.01
CA ILE A 162 8.09 -8.17 -13.61
C ILE A 162 7.28 -9.12 -12.74
N LYS A 163 7.95 -9.86 -11.86
CA LYS A 163 7.33 -10.72 -10.83
C LYS A 163 7.14 -9.91 -9.55
N ILE A 164 5.92 -9.55 -9.21
CA ILE A 164 5.60 -8.87 -7.95
C ILE A 164 5.15 -9.91 -6.93
N ARG A 165 5.97 -10.08 -5.88
CA ARG A 165 5.68 -10.99 -4.76
C ARG A 165 4.87 -10.26 -3.70
N PHE A 166 3.84 -10.91 -3.13
CA PHE A 166 3.03 -10.32 -2.07
C PHE A 166 2.60 -11.34 -1.02
N GLY A 167 2.69 -10.95 0.25
CA GLY A 167 2.24 -11.74 1.38
C GLY A 167 3.18 -12.88 1.81
N LYS A 168 2.74 -13.68 2.79
CA LYS A 168 3.34 -14.95 3.18
C LYS A 168 2.86 -16.06 2.23
N GLY A 169 3.79 -16.88 1.75
CA GLY A 169 3.47 -17.94 0.78
C GLY A 169 3.52 -17.43 -0.65
N SER A 170 3.95 -18.23 -1.57
CA SER A 170 4.31 -18.02 -2.98
C SER A 170 3.31 -17.27 -3.88
N LYS A 171 2.49 -16.37 -3.32
CA LYS A 171 1.57 -15.55 -4.10
C LYS A 171 2.36 -14.47 -4.83
N GLN A 172 2.28 -14.49 -6.14
CA GLN A 172 2.90 -13.52 -7.03
C GLN A 172 1.95 -13.14 -8.14
N ARG A 173 2.17 -11.97 -8.75
CA ARG A 173 1.53 -11.63 -10.01
C ARG A 173 2.58 -11.17 -11.01
N LEU A 174 2.29 -11.36 -12.26
CA LEU A 174 3.12 -10.93 -13.37
C LEU A 174 2.59 -9.59 -13.90
N ILE A 175 3.49 -8.64 -14.12
CA ILE A 175 3.18 -7.35 -14.72
C ILE A 175 4.07 -7.17 -15.93
N PRO A 176 3.53 -6.75 -17.08
CA PRO A 176 4.35 -6.45 -18.24
C PRO A 176 5.32 -5.30 -17.96
N LEU A 177 6.57 -5.45 -18.38
CA LEU A 177 7.61 -4.44 -18.30
C LEU A 177 7.48 -3.46 -19.48
N GLY A 178 6.87 -2.29 -19.24
CA GLY A 178 6.76 -1.24 -20.24
C GLY A 178 8.12 -0.67 -20.66
N LYS A 179 8.21 -0.15 -21.87
CA LYS A 179 9.47 0.33 -22.47
C LYS A 179 10.16 1.41 -21.62
N SER A 180 9.42 2.42 -21.13
CA SER A 180 9.98 3.49 -20.29
C SER A 180 10.58 2.95 -18.98
N LEU A 181 9.87 2.01 -18.33
CA LEU A 181 10.35 1.39 -17.13
C LEU A 181 11.59 0.52 -17.39
N LYS A 182 11.61 -0.24 -18.50
CA LYS A 182 12.77 -1.05 -18.90
C LYS A 182 14.01 -0.17 -19.04
N ILE A 183 13.92 0.93 -19.80
CA ILE A 183 15.00 1.90 -19.98
C ILE A 183 15.49 2.45 -18.63
N SER A 184 14.56 2.80 -17.74
CA SER A 184 14.90 3.37 -16.42
C SER A 184 15.59 2.34 -15.52
N VAL A 185 15.17 1.07 -15.54
CA VAL A 185 15.83 -0.02 -14.81
C VAL A 185 17.24 -0.28 -15.34
N GLU A 186 17.39 -0.40 -16.65
CA GLU A 186 18.68 -0.63 -17.29
C GLU A 186 19.67 0.50 -16.98
N ALA A 187 19.23 1.76 -17.12
CA ALA A 187 20.04 2.93 -16.78
C ALA A 187 20.48 2.91 -15.31
N TYR A 188 19.55 2.62 -14.40
CA TYR A 188 19.86 2.54 -12.97
C TYR A 188 20.82 1.41 -12.63
N VAL A 189 20.62 0.22 -13.18
CA VAL A 189 21.49 -0.95 -12.92
C VAL A 189 22.91 -0.68 -13.39
N ILE A 190 23.07 -0.18 -14.62
CA ILE A 190 24.37 0.05 -15.23
C ILE A 190 25.12 1.21 -14.58
N GLN A 191 24.43 2.36 -14.41
CA GLN A 191 25.11 3.61 -14.02
C GLN A 191 25.18 3.81 -12.50
N VAL A 192 24.29 3.21 -11.73
CA VAL A 192 24.15 3.50 -10.30
C VAL A 192 24.32 2.26 -9.43
N ARG A 193 23.49 1.23 -9.65
CA ARG A 193 23.40 0.09 -8.75
C ARG A 193 24.72 -0.66 -8.61
N ASN A 194 25.39 -0.93 -9.70
CA ASN A 194 26.67 -1.66 -9.69
C ASN A 194 27.73 -0.91 -8.89
N ASN A 195 27.75 0.41 -8.97
CA ASN A 195 28.67 1.26 -8.20
C ASN A 195 28.33 1.31 -6.70
N LEU A 196 27.03 1.22 -6.33
CA LEU A 196 26.58 1.20 -4.94
C LEU A 196 26.84 -0.13 -4.23
N LEU A 197 26.88 -1.24 -4.96
CA LEU A 197 27.16 -2.55 -4.38
C LEU A 197 28.56 -2.62 -3.77
N ASN A 198 29.55 -1.99 -4.41
CA ASN A 198 30.98 -2.13 -4.03
C ASN A 198 31.33 -3.59 -3.71
N SER A 199 31.67 -3.89 -2.44
CA SER A 199 31.95 -5.25 -1.96
C SER A 199 30.72 -5.94 -1.34
N ASN A 200 29.56 -5.26 -1.29
CA ASN A 200 28.35 -5.80 -0.68
C ASN A 200 27.56 -6.64 -1.69
N LYS A 201 27.02 -7.77 -1.24
CA LYS A 201 26.04 -8.55 -2.00
C LYS A 201 24.64 -8.12 -1.60
N SER A 202 23.81 -7.75 -2.55
CA SER A 202 22.41 -7.45 -2.32
C SER A 202 21.60 -7.81 -3.56
N ASP A 203 20.54 -8.58 -3.38
CA ASP A 203 19.61 -8.94 -4.47
C ASP A 203 18.63 -7.79 -4.76
N ALA A 204 18.46 -6.84 -3.81
CA ALA A 204 17.51 -5.74 -3.93
C ALA A 204 17.69 -4.95 -5.22
N LEU A 205 16.57 -4.65 -5.90
CA LEU A 205 16.58 -3.75 -7.05
C LEU A 205 17.07 -2.37 -6.63
N LEU A 206 16.41 -1.74 -5.66
CA LEU A 206 16.70 -0.39 -5.21
C LEU A 206 17.63 -0.38 -3.98
N LEU A 207 18.73 0.34 -4.10
CA LEU A 207 19.74 0.49 -3.06
C LEU A 207 19.81 1.93 -2.52
N ASN A 208 20.15 2.05 -1.25
CA ASN A 208 20.58 3.32 -0.66
C ASN A 208 22.07 3.57 -0.92
N SER A 209 22.58 4.73 -0.48
CA SER A 209 24.00 5.10 -0.65
C SER A 209 25.00 4.17 0.04
N ARG A 210 24.53 3.26 0.92
CA ARG A 210 25.37 2.27 1.62
C ARG A 210 25.30 0.87 0.96
N GLY A 211 24.71 0.75 -0.23
CA GLY A 211 24.51 -0.53 -0.92
C GLY A 211 23.47 -1.45 -0.27
N LYS A 212 22.64 -0.97 0.65
CA LYS A 212 21.56 -1.74 1.29
C LYS A 212 20.21 -1.43 0.64
N ARG A 213 19.28 -2.37 0.74
CA ARG A 213 17.89 -2.21 0.27
C ARG A 213 17.28 -0.88 0.75
N LEU A 214 16.65 -0.16 -0.17
CA LEU A 214 15.97 1.09 0.13
C LEU A 214 14.76 0.83 1.05
N THR A 215 14.47 1.77 1.96
CA THR A 215 13.34 1.64 2.89
C THR A 215 12.09 2.33 2.34
N ARG A 216 10.91 1.95 2.85
CA ARG A 216 9.66 2.65 2.56
C ARG A 216 9.72 4.14 2.87
N GLN A 217 10.34 4.50 4.00
CA GLN A 217 10.52 5.90 4.41
C GLN A 217 11.35 6.69 3.41
N SER A 218 12.43 6.08 2.88
CA SER A 218 13.26 6.73 1.85
C SER A 218 12.47 7.00 0.57
N ILE A 219 11.62 6.05 0.12
CA ILE A 219 10.78 6.25 -1.06
C ILE A 219 9.73 7.35 -0.78
N TRP A 220 9.11 7.36 0.40
CA TRP A 220 8.21 8.43 0.81
C TRP A 220 8.88 9.81 0.78
N SER A 221 10.12 9.92 1.29
CA SER A 221 10.88 11.18 1.24
C SER A 221 11.14 11.64 -0.19
N VAL A 222 11.43 10.71 -1.11
CA VAL A 222 11.58 11.03 -2.54
C VAL A 222 10.27 11.55 -3.12
N ILE A 223 9.16 10.87 -2.88
CA ILE A 223 7.84 11.28 -3.41
C ILE A 223 7.45 12.65 -2.88
N ASN A 224 7.60 12.89 -1.57
CA ASN A 224 7.30 14.19 -0.95
C ASN A 224 8.17 15.32 -1.52
N LYS A 225 9.47 15.07 -1.75
CA LYS A 225 10.37 16.04 -2.37
C LYS A 225 9.81 16.52 -3.71
N TYR A 226 9.51 15.61 -4.62
CA TYR A 226 9.03 15.96 -5.95
C TYR A 226 7.58 16.49 -5.94
N ALA A 227 6.75 16.06 -4.99
CA ALA A 227 5.43 16.63 -4.76
C ALA A 227 5.51 18.13 -4.46
N ILE A 228 6.41 18.52 -3.56
CA ILE A 228 6.65 19.93 -3.19
C ILE A 228 7.24 20.71 -4.38
N GLU A 229 8.28 20.17 -5.04
CA GLU A 229 8.95 20.81 -6.17
C GLU A 229 8.01 21.07 -7.35
N GLN A 230 7.04 20.18 -7.59
CA GLN A 230 6.07 20.30 -8.69
C GLN A 230 4.72 20.90 -8.24
N GLY A 231 4.57 21.27 -6.97
CA GLY A 231 3.32 21.82 -6.43
C GLY A 231 2.12 20.87 -6.49
N ILE A 232 2.36 19.54 -6.54
CA ILE A 232 1.31 18.53 -6.61
C ILE A 232 0.85 18.18 -5.21
N LYS A 233 -0.37 18.61 -4.86
CA LYS A 233 -0.99 18.29 -3.58
C LYS A 233 -1.37 16.80 -3.55
N ASP A 234 -1.22 16.19 -2.38
CA ASP A 234 -1.63 14.80 -2.10
C ASP A 234 -0.95 13.71 -2.96
N LEU A 235 0.26 13.99 -3.50
CA LEU A 235 1.05 12.98 -4.21
C LEU A 235 1.53 11.91 -3.22
N THR A 236 1.10 10.69 -3.42
CA THR A 236 1.44 9.52 -2.60
C THR A 236 1.65 8.29 -3.47
N PRO A 237 2.29 7.21 -2.96
CA PRO A 237 2.31 5.94 -3.68
C PRO A 237 0.91 5.41 -4.03
N HIS A 238 -0.09 5.70 -3.19
CA HIS A 238 -1.47 5.28 -3.43
C HIS A 238 -2.13 6.09 -4.56
N THR A 239 -1.85 7.39 -4.65
CA THR A 239 -2.39 8.21 -5.75
C THR A 239 -1.75 7.85 -7.09
N LEU A 240 -0.46 7.48 -7.14
CA LEU A 240 0.19 6.94 -8.34
C LEU A 240 -0.41 5.59 -8.76
N ARG A 241 -0.66 4.70 -7.81
CA ARG A 241 -1.34 3.42 -8.08
C ARG A 241 -2.79 3.63 -8.53
N HIS A 242 -3.49 4.60 -7.97
CA HIS A 242 -4.84 4.95 -8.41
C HIS A 242 -4.83 5.52 -9.83
N ALA A 243 -3.88 6.43 -10.14
CA ALA A 243 -3.67 6.93 -11.50
C ALA A 243 -3.38 5.80 -12.49
N PHE A 244 -2.50 4.84 -12.15
CA PHE A 244 -2.26 3.65 -12.97
C PHE A 244 -3.58 2.92 -13.32
N ALA A 245 -4.41 2.62 -12.30
CA ALA A 245 -5.67 1.92 -12.50
C ALA A 245 -6.64 2.70 -13.40
N THR A 246 -6.83 3.99 -13.09
CA THR A 246 -7.74 4.87 -13.82
C THR A 246 -7.30 5.05 -15.28
N HIS A 247 -6.02 5.30 -15.51
CA HIS A 247 -5.51 5.52 -16.87
C HIS A 247 -5.57 4.27 -17.75
N LEU A 248 -5.41 3.05 -17.16
CA LEU A 248 -5.65 1.81 -17.89
C LEU A 248 -7.13 1.69 -18.30
N LEU A 249 -8.07 1.98 -17.38
CA LEU A 249 -9.51 1.93 -17.67
C LEU A 249 -9.90 2.98 -18.70
N GLU A 250 -9.41 4.21 -18.60
CA GLU A 250 -9.62 5.27 -19.59
C GLU A 250 -9.02 4.91 -20.96
N GLY A 251 -7.92 4.15 -20.96
CA GLY A 251 -7.31 3.59 -22.18
C GLY A 251 -8.09 2.41 -22.78
N GLY A 252 -9.18 1.96 -22.13
CA GLY A 252 -10.04 0.89 -22.61
C GLY A 252 -9.69 -0.51 -22.07
N ALA A 253 -8.86 -0.62 -21.02
CA ALA A 253 -8.58 -1.90 -20.39
C ALA A 253 -9.83 -2.44 -19.65
N ASP A 254 -10.04 -3.76 -19.74
CA ASP A 254 -11.08 -4.43 -18.97
C ASP A 254 -10.80 -4.35 -17.46
N VAL A 255 -11.85 -4.14 -16.66
CA VAL A 255 -11.75 -4.02 -15.20
C VAL A 255 -11.08 -5.24 -14.57
N ARG A 256 -11.34 -6.45 -15.08
CA ARG A 256 -10.73 -7.68 -14.56
C ARG A 256 -9.22 -7.71 -14.81
N VAL A 257 -8.78 -7.25 -15.98
CA VAL A 257 -7.34 -7.12 -16.30
C VAL A 257 -6.66 -6.15 -15.33
N VAL A 258 -7.29 -4.99 -15.06
CA VAL A 258 -6.76 -4.01 -14.10
C VAL A 258 -6.71 -4.59 -12.68
N GLN A 259 -7.75 -5.31 -12.24
CA GLN A 259 -7.77 -5.97 -10.94
C GLN A 259 -6.67 -7.03 -10.80
N GLU A 260 -6.40 -7.78 -11.86
CA GLU A 260 -5.34 -8.79 -11.91
C GLU A 260 -3.95 -8.14 -11.83
N LEU A 261 -3.67 -7.11 -12.63
CA LEU A 261 -2.44 -6.33 -12.57
C LEU A 261 -2.21 -5.72 -11.19
N LEU A 262 -3.26 -5.28 -10.51
CA LEU A 262 -3.18 -4.71 -9.16
C LEU A 262 -3.07 -5.77 -8.05
N GLY A 263 -3.42 -7.02 -8.28
CA GLY A 263 -3.42 -8.09 -7.28
C GLY A 263 -4.47 -7.89 -6.20
N HIS A 264 -5.73 -7.69 -6.60
CA HIS A 264 -6.87 -7.63 -5.68
C HIS A 264 -7.26 -9.04 -5.23
N SER A 265 -7.22 -9.29 -3.91
CA SER A 265 -7.40 -10.61 -3.29
C SER A 265 -8.82 -11.16 -3.28
N SER A 266 -9.81 -10.42 -3.79
CA SER A 266 -11.23 -10.83 -3.75
C SER A 266 -11.65 -11.81 -4.85
N ILE A 267 -10.76 -12.11 -5.78
CA ILE A 267 -11.00 -13.19 -6.77
C ILE A 267 -10.12 -14.36 -6.36
N ASN A 268 -10.76 -15.46 -5.93
CA ASN A 268 -10.13 -16.75 -5.66
C ASN A 268 -9.55 -17.33 -6.95
N THR A 269 -8.44 -16.80 -7.41
CA THR A 269 -7.77 -17.31 -8.60
C THR A 269 -6.34 -17.70 -8.25
N THR A 270 -6.22 -18.94 -7.77
CA THR A 270 -5.07 -19.77 -8.10
C THR A 270 -5.24 -20.19 -9.58
N GLN A 271 -5.44 -19.20 -10.46
CA GLN A 271 -5.35 -19.48 -11.89
C GLN A 271 -3.86 -19.62 -12.19
N ILE A 272 -3.52 -20.80 -12.67
CA ILE A 272 -2.24 -21.09 -13.30
C ILE A 272 -2.13 -20.10 -14.46
N TYR A 273 -1.19 -19.15 -14.37
CA TYR A 273 -0.89 -18.23 -15.47
C TYR A 273 -0.45 -19.07 -16.68
N THR A 274 -1.32 -19.20 -17.65
CA THR A 274 -0.99 -19.79 -18.94
C THR A 274 -0.33 -18.73 -19.82
N HIS A 275 0.50 -19.11 -20.77
CA HIS A 275 1.11 -18.18 -21.72
C HIS A 275 0.08 -17.29 -22.41
N VAL A 276 -1.09 -17.83 -22.75
CA VAL A 276 -2.22 -17.10 -23.36
C VAL A 276 -2.72 -15.96 -22.46
N THR A 277 -2.75 -16.18 -21.14
CA THR A 277 -3.19 -15.15 -20.18
C THR A 277 -2.14 -14.02 -20.07
N VAL A 278 -0.86 -14.35 -20.08
CA VAL A 278 0.24 -13.36 -20.00
C VAL A 278 0.30 -12.52 -21.28
N ASP A 279 0.14 -13.12 -22.45
CA ASP A 279 0.13 -12.40 -23.72
C ASP A 279 -1.04 -11.42 -23.80
N LYS A 280 -2.22 -11.83 -23.36
CA LYS A 280 -3.40 -10.95 -23.30
C LYS A 280 -3.20 -9.77 -22.32
N LEU A 281 -2.60 -10.02 -21.17
CA LEU A 281 -2.26 -8.98 -20.21
C LEU A 281 -1.25 -7.98 -20.81
N ARG A 282 -0.23 -8.50 -21.51
CA ARG A 282 0.79 -7.69 -22.20
C ARG A 282 0.17 -6.84 -23.31
N GLU A 283 -0.65 -7.43 -24.17
CA GLU A 283 -1.31 -6.72 -25.27
C GLU A 283 -2.19 -5.60 -24.72
N THR A 284 -3.07 -5.89 -23.76
CA THR A 284 -3.92 -4.88 -23.13
C THR A 284 -3.09 -3.77 -22.51
N PHE A 285 -2.06 -4.12 -21.74
CA PHE A 285 -1.18 -3.13 -21.11
C PHE A 285 -0.49 -2.22 -22.13
N ILE A 286 0.06 -2.78 -23.20
CA ILE A 286 0.71 -2.01 -24.27
C ILE A 286 -0.28 -1.08 -24.98
N GLN A 287 -1.53 -1.50 -25.16
CA GLN A 287 -2.54 -0.70 -25.83
C GLN A 287 -3.05 0.45 -24.97
N THR A 288 -3.13 0.26 -23.66
CA THR A 288 -3.88 1.14 -22.75
C THR A 288 -3.02 1.97 -21.81
N HIS A 289 -1.80 1.50 -21.43
CA HIS A 289 -0.97 2.24 -20.48
C HIS A 289 -0.12 3.34 -21.16
N PRO A 290 -0.15 4.61 -20.68
CA PRO A 290 0.56 5.73 -21.34
C PRO A 290 2.08 5.54 -21.47
N ARG A 291 2.73 4.83 -20.54
CA ARG A 291 4.19 4.60 -20.52
C ARG A 291 4.61 3.24 -21.10
N ALA A 292 3.69 2.47 -21.67
CA ALA A 292 4.02 1.16 -22.22
C ALA A 292 4.74 1.22 -23.57
N ARG A 293 4.39 2.20 -24.41
CA ARG A 293 4.87 2.34 -25.78
C ARG A 293 6.06 3.29 -25.97
N HIS A 294 6.22 4.23 -25.05
CA HIS A 294 7.24 5.30 -25.13
C HIS A 294 8.51 4.95 -24.39
#